data_5ca18d0793cbb784a343c45df1e5feac
#
_entry.id   5ca18d0793cbb784a343c45df1e5feac
#
_cell.length_a   1.000
_cell.length_b   1.000
_cell.length_c   1.000
_cell.angle_alpha   90.00
_cell.angle_beta   90.00
_cell.angle_gamma   90.00
#
_symmetry.space_group_name_H-M   'P 1'
#
loop_
_entity.id
_entity.type
_entity.pdbx_description
1 polymer ?
#
loop_
_entity_poly.entity_id
_entity_poly.type
_entity_poly.pdbx_seq_one_letter_code
_entity_poly.pdbx_strand_id
1 'polypeptide(L)'
;HDGRTVKGINFVDLIDAGDPVEQAKLYNELGADEICFLDISATNEGRKTLFNIVSKVAESCFIPLTVGGGIKNNADINNLLKSGADKVSINSAAVFKPSLIKEASDSFGCQCIVLAIDAYKDQSNFKSGYNVSTHGGKKKTDIDALEWAIEGEKNGAGEILLTSMNADGTKLGYDIELTSKISKEVSTVSYTHLRAHETVVH
;
A
#
# COMPACT_ATOMS: atom_id res chain seq x y z
N HIS A 1 -2.79 2.13 -13.35
CA HIS A 1 -3.54 3.23 -13.98
C HIS A 1 -4.22 2.71 -15.24
N ASP A 2 -5.53 2.91 -15.39
CA ASP A 2 -6.33 2.48 -16.55
C ASP A 2 -6.12 1.02 -16.99
N GLY A 3 -5.99 0.13 -16.01
CA GLY A 3 -5.77 -1.29 -16.24
C GLY A 3 -4.35 -1.66 -16.70
N ARG A 4 -3.41 -0.73 -16.65
CA ARG A 4 -1.99 -0.95 -16.99
C ARG A 4 -1.10 -0.76 -15.78
N THR A 5 -0.02 -1.52 -15.70
CA THR A 5 1.07 -1.24 -14.77
C THR A 5 1.80 0.01 -15.23
N VAL A 6 2.05 0.92 -14.30
CA VAL A 6 2.76 2.17 -14.60
C VAL A 6 3.92 2.39 -13.64
N LYS A 7 4.89 3.11 -14.09
CA LYS A 7 6.07 3.51 -13.33
C LYS A 7 6.31 5.01 -13.42
N GLY A 8 6.84 5.61 -12.35
CA GLY A 8 7.17 7.03 -12.32
C GLY A 8 7.90 7.38 -11.02
N ILE A 9 8.42 8.58 -10.89
CA ILE A 9 9.04 9.12 -9.67
C ILE A 9 7.99 9.96 -8.95
N ASN A 10 7.82 9.78 -7.64
CA ASN A 10 6.87 10.53 -6.80
C ASN A 10 5.44 10.61 -7.39
N PHE A 11 4.97 9.54 -8.04
CA PHE A 11 3.67 9.48 -8.73
C PHE A 11 3.50 10.46 -9.91
N VAL A 12 4.59 10.98 -10.46
CA VAL A 12 4.62 11.91 -11.59
C VAL A 12 5.30 11.24 -12.80
N ASP A 13 5.01 11.73 -14.02
CA ASP A 13 5.60 11.25 -15.29
C ASP A 13 5.46 9.72 -15.45
N LEU A 14 4.22 9.25 -15.34
CA LEU A 14 3.89 7.83 -15.41
C LEU A 14 4.18 7.25 -16.79
N ILE A 15 4.99 6.21 -16.84
CA ILE A 15 5.34 5.47 -18.04
C ILE A 15 4.67 4.09 -17.96
N ASP A 16 4.06 3.62 -19.04
CA ASP A 16 3.51 2.27 -19.15
C ASP A 16 4.61 1.21 -18.94
N ALA A 17 4.38 0.29 -18.03
CA ALA A 17 5.29 -0.80 -17.70
C ALA A 17 4.72 -2.18 -18.05
N GLY A 18 3.56 -2.27 -18.72
CA GLY A 18 3.02 -3.50 -19.25
C GLY A 18 1.69 -3.95 -18.63
N ASP A 19 1.30 -5.16 -18.96
CA ASP A 19 0.10 -5.80 -18.44
C ASP A 19 0.32 -6.27 -17.00
N PRO A 20 -0.56 -5.93 -16.04
CA PRO A 20 -0.38 -6.28 -14.63
C PRO A 20 -0.45 -7.79 -14.36
N VAL A 21 -1.21 -8.56 -15.15
CA VAL A 21 -1.31 -10.02 -14.99
C VAL A 21 -0.02 -10.68 -15.43
N GLU A 22 0.54 -10.27 -16.57
CA GLU A 22 1.82 -10.79 -17.06
C GLU A 22 2.97 -10.39 -16.12
N GLN A 23 2.95 -9.18 -15.56
CA GLN A 23 3.93 -8.76 -14.56
C GLN A 23 3.83 -9.62 -13.28
N ALA A 24 2.62 -9.90 -12.81
CA ALA A 24 2.43 -10.75 -11.65
C ALA A 24 2.96 -12.17 -11.85
N LYS A 25 2.70 -12.78 -13.01
CA LYS A 25 3.25 -14.09 -13.39
C LYS A 25 4.77 -14.07 -13.39
N LEU A 26 5.36 -13.05 -14.01
CA LEU A 26 6.82 -12.91 -14.06
C LEU A 26 7.43 -12.82 -12.66
N TYR A 27 6.88 -12.00 -11.75
CA TYR A 27 7.37 -11.91 -10.39
C TYR A 27 7.18 -13.21 -9.61
N ASN A 28 6.05 -13.90 -9.78
CA ASN A 28 5.82 -15.20 -9.19
C ASN A 28 6.87 -16.25 -9.68
N GLU A 29 7.18 -16.27 -10.98
CA GLU A 29 8.21 -17.15 -11.55
C GLU A 29 9.62 -16.79 -11.07
N LEU A 30 9.90 -15.52 -10.82
CA LEU A 30 11.17 -15.04 -10.28
C LEU A 30 11.30 -15.26 -8.76
N GLY A 31 10.28 -15.83 -8.10
CA GLY A 31 10.31 -16.21 -6.69
C GLY A 31 9.98 -15.08 -5.74
N ALA A 32 9.13 -14.15 -6.14
CA ALA A 32 8.58 -13.16 -5.21
C ALA A 32 7.75 -13.85 -4.12
N ASP A 33 7.90 -13.40 -2.87
CA ASP A 33 7.15 -13.94 -1.74
C ASP A 33 5.72 -13.39 -1.65
N GLU A 34 5.49 -12.18 -2.15
CA GLU A 34 4.20 -11.49 -2.14
C GLU A 34 4.14 -10.45 -3.28
N ILE A 35 2.93 -10.17 -3.78
CA ILE A 35 2.66 -9.12 -4.76
C ILE A 35 1.73 -8.07 -4.15
N CYS A 36 2.04 -6.79 -4.36
CA CYS A 36 1.17 -5.69 -3.97
C CYS A 36 0.74 -4.87 -5.19
N PHE A 37 -0.58 -4.74 -5.40
CA PHE A 37 -1.18 -3.88 -6.41
C PHE A 37 -1.78 -2.63 -5.77
N LEU A 38 -1.31 -1.46 -6.20
CA LEU A 38 -1.83 -0.16 -5.75
C LEU A 38 -2.49 0.56 -6.93
N ASP A 39 -3.83 0.69 -6.89
CA ASP A 39 -4.55 1.50 -7.89
C ASP A 39 -4.39 2.99 -7.57
N ILE A 40 -3.76 3.72 -8.48
CA ILE A 40 -3.53 5.16 -8.37
C ILE A 40 -4.54 6.00 -9.14
N SER A 41 -5.46 5.38 -9.90
CA SER A 41 -6.44 6.07 -10.73
C SER A 41 -7.73 6.43 -9.97
N ALA A 42 -8.13 5.62 -9.00
CA ALA A 42 -9.27 5.80 -8.08
C ALA A 42 -10.61 6.23 -8.75
N THR A 43 -10.81 5.95 -10.05
CA THR A 43 -12.06 6.22 -10.78
C THR A 43 -13.05 5.06 -10.63
N ASN A 44 -14.36 5.31 -10.89
CA ASN A 44 -15.36 4.25 -10.83
C ASN A 44 -15.16 3.18 -11.94
N GLU A 45 -14.67 3.58 -13.11
CA GLU A 45 -14.34 2.66 -14.20
C GLU A 45 -13.06 1.88 -13.90
N GLY A 46 -12.04 2.54 -13.36
CA GLY A 46 -10.80 1.92 -12.90
C GLY A 46 -11.05 0.84 -11.86
N ARG A 47 -12.05 1.02 -10.98
CA ARG A 47 -12.40 0.05 -9.94
C ARG A 47 -12.94 -1.27 -10.51
N LYS A 48 -13.80 -1.24 -11.52
CA LYS A 48 -14.26 -2.47 -12.19
C LYS A 48 -13.12 -3.18 -12.89
N THR A 49 -12.24 -2.43 -13.52
CA THR A 49 -11.03 -2.94 -14.16
C THR A 49 -10.12 -3.60 -13.14
N LEU A 50 -9.95 -2.99 -11.96
CA LEU A 50 -9.14 -3.54 -10.87
C LEU A 50 -9.66 -4.90 -10.40
N PHE A 51 -10.95 -5.06 -10.16
CA PHE A 51 -11.54 -6.35 -9.74
C PHE A 51 -11.26 -7.46 -10.78
N ASN A 52 -11.38 -7.16 -12.08
CA ASN A 52 -11.09 -8.12 -13.14
C ASN A 52 -9.60 -8.49 -13.17
N ILE A 53 -8.70 -7.53 -12.93
CA ILE A 53 -7.25 -7.79 -12.87
C ILE A 53 -6.95 -8.67 -11.67
N VAL A 54 -7.47 -8.34 -10.49
CA VAL A 54 -7.28 -9.11 -9.26
C VAL A 54 -7.72 -10.55 -9.46
N SER A 55 -8.92 -10.80 -10.05
CA SER A 55 -9.40 -12.16 -10.32
C SER A 55 -8.47 -12.92 -11.26
N LYS A 56 -8.00 -12.31 -12.34
CA LYS A 56 -7.07 -12.95 -13.28
C LYS A 56 -5.71 -13.26 -12.67
N VAL A 57 -5.20 -12.38 -11.79
CA VAL A 57 -3.96 -12.62 -11.07
C VAL A 57 -4.13 -13.77 -10.09
N ALA A 58 -5.20 -13.78 -9.29
CA ALA A 58 -5.50 -14.84 -8.35
C ALA A 58 -5.67 -16.22 -9.00
N GLU A 59 -6.15 -16.26 -10.26
CA GLU A 59 -6.24 -17.50 -11.05
C GLU A 59 -4.88 -18.03 -11.52
N SER A 60 -3.86 -17.18 -11.62
CA SER A 60 -2.58 -17.49 -12.25
C SER A 60 -1.36 -17.38 -11.36
N CYS A 61 -1.48 -16.74 -10.19
CA CYS A 61 -0.40 -16.55 -9.23
C CYS A 61 -0.82 -17.11 -7.87
N PHE A 62 0.09 -17.86 -7.22
CA PHE A 62 -0.20 -18.58 -5.97
C PHE A 62 0.59 -18.03 -4.78
N ILE A 63 1.10 -16.82 -4.90
CA ILE A 63 1.71 -16.06 -3.80
C ILE A 63 0.72 -15.01 -3.29
N PRO A 64 0.80 -14.61 -2.00
CA PRO A 64 -0.12 -13.66 -1.42
C PRO A 64 -0.25 -12.37 -2.24
N LEU A 65 -1.48 -11.93 -2.44
CA LEU A 65 -1.83 -10.74 -3.22
C LEU A 65 -2.45 -9.67 -2.30
N THR A 66 -1.72 -8.58 -2.10
CA THR A 66 -2.22 -7.37 -1.44
C THR A 66 -2.73 -6.38 -2.47
N VAL A 67 -3.93 -5.84 -2.27
CA VAL A 67 -4.53 -4.86 -3.17
C VAL A 67 -4.90 -3.59 -2.43
N GLY A 68 -4.48 -2.43 -2.94
CA GLY A 68 -4.78 -1.12 -2.38
C GLY A 68 -5.20 -0.10 -3.43
N GLY A 69 -5.55 1.08 -2.94
CA GLY A 69 -6.00 2.20 -3.76
C GLY A 69 -7.52 2.34 -3.85
N GLY A 70 -8.01 3.54 -3.60
CA GLY A 70 -9.42 3.89 -3.73
C GLY A 70 -10.43 3.21 -2.78
N ILE A 71 -9.98 2.46 -1.79
CA ILE A 71 -10.82 1.79 -0.78
C ILE A 71 -11.42 2.86 0.15
N LYS A 72 -12.74 2.81 0.35
CA LYS A 72 -13.47 3.80 1.16
C LYS A 72 -14.23 3.19 2.34
N ASN A 73 -14.61 1.92 2.27
CA ASN A 73 -15.49 1.26 3.24
C ASN A 73 -15.36 -0.27 3.19
N ASN A 74 -16.03 -0.96 4.13
CA ASN A 74 -16.02 -2.42 4.22
C ASN A 74 -16.60 -3.13 2.97
N ALA A 75 -17.49 -2.50 2.22
CA ALA A 75 -18.00 -3.10 1.00
C ALA A 75 -16.93 -3.18 -0.09
N ASP A 76 -16.08 -2.15 -0.21
CA ASP A 76 -14.93 -2.16 -1.12
C ASP A 76 -13.95 -3.27 -0.74
N ILE A 77 -13.65 -3.41 0.57
CA ILE A 77 -12.78 -4.46 1.11
C ILE A 77 -13.32 -5.85 0.77
N ASN A 78 -14.60 -6.09 1.08
CA ASN A 78 -15.25 -7.37 0.80
C ASN A 78 -15.22 -7.73 -0.69
N ASN A 79 -15.41 -6.74 -1.57
CA ASN A 79 -15.37 -6.98 -3.01
C ASN A 79 -13.96 -7.36 -3.50
N LEU A 80 -12.91 -6.72 -2.98
CA LEU A 80 -11.52 -7.07 -3.32
C LEU A 80 -11.15 -8.48 -2.82
N LEU A 81 -11.49 -8.81 -1.57
CA LEU A 81 -11.26 -10.15 -1.01
C LEU A 81 -12.03 -11.21 -1.82
N LYS A 82 -13.28 -10.97 -2.20
CA LYS A 82 -14.06 -11.87 -3.07
C LYS A 82 -13.50 -11.99 -4.49
N SER A 83 -12.78 -11.00 -4.96
CA SER A 83 -12.10 -11.03 -6.27
C SER A 83 -10.78 -11.82 -6.23
N GLY A 84 -10.34 -12.27 -5.06
CA GLY A 84 -9.14 -13.09 -4.89
C GLY A 84 -7.94 -12.39 -4.25
N ALA A 85 -8.10 -11.16 -3.74
CA ALA A 85 -7.08 -10.56 -2.90
C ALA A 85 -6.99 -11.28 -1.54
N ASP A 86 -5.78 -11.53 -1.05
CA ASP A 86 -5.54 -12.07 0.28
C ASP A 86 -5.57 -10.97 1.33
N LYS A 87 -5.09 -9.79 0.98
CA LYS A 87 -5.01 -8.61 1.85
C LYS A 87 -5.46 -7.35 1.12
N VAL A 88 -5.94 -6.38 1.88
CA VAL A 88 -6.32 -5.06 1.37
C VAL A 88 -5.56 -3.95 2.09
N SER A 89 -5.04 -3.01 1.31
CA SER A 89 -4.24 -1.90 1.81
C SER A 89 -5.05 -0.61 1.85
N ILE A 90 -5.21 -0.03 3.04
CA ILE A 90 -6.05 1.16 3.31
C ILE A 90 -5.15 2.31 3.74
N ASN A 91 -5.26 3.47 3.08
CA ASN A 91 -4.53 4.69 3.43
C ASN A 91 -5.53 5.82 3.77
N SER A 92 -5.87 6.68 2.81
CA SER A 92 -6.65 7.91 3.04
C SER A 92 -7.96 7.70 3.78
N ALA A 93 -8.68 6.60 3.49
CA ALA A 93 -9.95 6.32 4.17
C ALA A 93 -9.75 6.06 5.67
N ALA A 94 -8.65 5.40 6.05
CA ALA A 94 -8.30 5.19 7.45
C ALA A 94 -7.92 6.50 8.16
N VAL A 95 -7.20 7.39 7.48
CA VAL A 95 -6.87 8.73 8.01
C VAL A 95 -8.14 9.56 8.29
N PHE A 96 -9.14 9.49 7.39
CA PHE A 96 -10.41 10.21 7.56
C PHE A 96 -11.34 9.55 8.58
N LYS A 97 -11.30 8.23 8.70
CA LYS A 97 -12.11 7.44 9.61
C LYS A 97 -11.26 6.31 10.22
N PRO A 98 -10.51 6.59 11.31
CA PRO A 98 -9.64 5.58 11.94
C PRO A 98 -10.37 4.32 12.40
N SER A 99 -11.65 4.43 12.78
CA SER A 99 -12.49 3.27 13.13
C SER A 99 -12.70 2.28 11.98
N LEU A 100 -12.44 2.68 10.72
CA LEU A 100 -12.53 1.78 9.57
C LEU A 100 -11.54 0.61 9.68
N ILE A 101 -10.34 0.83 10.25
CA ILE A 101 -9.36 -0.24 10.48
C ILE A 101 -9.96 -1.31 11.39
N LYS A 102 -10.54 -0.86 12.52
CA LYS A 102 -11.16 -1.77 13.49
C LYS A 102 -12.39 -2.47 12.90
N GLU A 103 -13.28 -1.75 12.24
CA GLU A 103 -14.47 -2.31 11.60
C GLU A 103 -14.09 -3.37 10.56
N ALA A 104 -13.03 -3.14 9.78
CA ALA A 104 -12.52 -4.07 8.80
C ALA A 104 -11.85 -5.29 9.45
N SER A 105 -11.01 -5.07 10.46
CA SER A 105 -10.33 -6.13 11.20
C SER A 105 -11.34 -7.04 11.92
N ASP A 106 -12.36 -6.48 12.55
CA ASP A 106 -13.43 -7.25 13.20
C ASP A 106 -14.26 -8.07 12.19
N SER A 107 -14.40 -7.58 10.95
CA SER A 107 -15.22 -8.23 9.91
C SER A 107 -14.46 -9.29 9.10
N PHE A 108 -13.18 -9.08 8.82
CA PHE A 108 -12.40 -9.89 7.86
C PHE A 108 -11.18 -10.56 8.50
N GLY A 109 -10.83 -10.19 9.73
CA GLY A 109 -9.61 -10.61 10.42
C GLY A 109 -8.45 -9.64 10.18
N CYS A 110 -7.63 -9.43 11.21
CA CYS A 110 -6.49 -8.49 11.15
C CYS A 110 -5.49 -8.86 10.04
N GLN A 111 -5.30 -10.15 9.77
CA GLN A 111 -4.40 -10.66 8.73
C GLN A 111 -4.75 -10.19 7.31
N CYS A 112 -5.99 -9.74 7.07
CA CYS A 112 -6.44 -9.22 5.77
C CYS A 112 -6.26 -7.70 5.65
N ILE A 113 -5.90 -7.00 6.73
CA ILE A 113 -5.89 -5.53 6.78
C ILE A 113 -4.46 -5.00 6.86
N VAL A 114 -4.06 -4.28 5.83
CA VAL A 114 -2.78 -3.60 5.73
C VAL A 114 -3.02 -2.09 5.86
N LEU A 115 -2.37 -1.44 6.82
CA LEU A 115 -2.37 0.01 6.91
C LEU A 115 -1.26 0.59 6.04
N ALA A 116 -1.60 1.27 4.95
CA ALA A 116 -0.63 2.00 4.15
C ALA A 116 -0.37 3.39 4.73
N ILE A 117 0.90 3.71 4.90
CA ILE A 117 1.38 4.99 5.44
C ILE A 117 2.34 5.62 4.43
N ASP A 118 1.89 6.67 3.75
CA ASP A 118 2.76 7.51 2.93
C ASP A 118 3.30 8.64 3.82
N ALA A 119 4.61 8.66 4.05
CA ALA A 119 5.25 9.58 4.99
C ALA A 119 6.21 10.54 4.30
N TYR A 120 6.11 11.83 4.66
CA TYR A 120 7.08 12.86 4.30
C TYR A 120 7.98 13.21 5.48
N LYS A 121 9.26 13.44 5.22
CA LYS A 121 10.20 13.93 6.22
C LYS A 121 9.85 15.36 6.62
N ASP A 122 9.62 15.58 7.91
CA ASP A 122 9.35 16.90 8.52
C ASP A 122 9.85 16.92 9.96
N GLN A 123 11.15 17.12 10.12
CA GLN A 123 11.84 17.07 11.40
C GLN A 123 11.51 18.24 12.34
N SER A 124 10.93 19.32 11.83
CA SER A 124 10.66 20.52 12.63
C SER A 124 9.32 20.46 13.36
N ASN A 125 8.34 19.73 12.82
CA ASN A 125 6.97 19.76 13.30
C ASN A 125 6.49 18.46 13.95
N PHE A 126 7.17 17.34 13.67
CA PHE A 126 6.73 16.02 14.13
C PHE A 126 7.80 15.32 14.98
N LYS A 127 7.36 14.66 16.06
CA LYS A 127 8.23 13.97 17.01
C LYS A 127 9.00 12.83 16.37
N SER A 128 8.38 12.08 15.46
CA SER A 128 9.06 11.06 14.67
C SER A 128 10.00 11.65 13.63
N GLY A 129 9.81 12.92 13.24
CA GLY A 129 10.46 13.56 12.10
C GLY A 129 9.74 13.31 10.77
N TYR A 130 8.53 12.73 10.80
CA TYR A 130 7.76 12.39 9.61
C TYR A 130 6.27 12.63 9.81
N ASN A 131 5.60 13.19 8.81
CA ASN A 131 4.14 13.32 8.79
C ASN A 131 3.48 12.41 7.77
N VAL A 132 2.26 11.99 8.07
CA VAL A 132 1.41 11.19 7.18
C VAL A 132 0.89 12.06 6.04
N SER A 133 0.78 11.48 4.85
CA SER A 133 0.09 12.08 3.71
C SER A 133 -0.99 11.18 3.15
N THR A 134 -1.92 11.79 2.43
CA THR A 134 -3.07 11.12 1.81
C THR A 134 -3.12 11.39 0.30
N HIS A 135 -4.04 10.73 -0.41
CA HIS A 135 -4.25 10.90 -1.85
C HIS A 135 -2.97 10.63 -2.67
N GLY A 136 -2.25 9.54 -2.33
CA GLY A 136 -1.01 9.20 -3.02
C GLY A 136 0.09 10.25 -2.82
N GLY A 137 0.26 10.72 -1.59
CA GLY A 137 1.28 11.70 -1.23
C GLY A 137 0.93 13.16 -1.52
N LYS A 138 -0.21 13.44 -2.16
CA LYS A 138 -0.55 14.80 -2.63
C LYS A 138 -1.00 15.76 -1.51
N LYS A 139 -1.49 15.23 -0.38
CA LYS A 139 -2.01 16.04 0.72
C LYS A 139 -1.36 15.62 2.03
N LYS A 140 -0.52 16.49 2.57
CA LYS A 140 0.05 16.33 3.91
C LYS A 140 -1.02 16.52 4.99
N THR A 141 -0.83 15.84 6.13
CA THR A 141 -1.71 15.93 7.30
C THR A 141 -0.91 16.42 8.51
N ASP A 142 -1.60 16.69 9.63
CA ASP A 142 -0.97 17.02 10.90
C ASP A 142 -0.78 15.79 11.79
N ILE A 143 -0.64 14.60 11.19
CA ILE A 143 -0.51 13.32 11.89
C ILE A 143 0.95 12.86 11.84
N ASP A 144 1.53 12.56 13.01
CA ASP A 144 2.85 11.94 13.12
C ASP A 144 2.81 10.49 12.62
N ALA A 145 3.76 10.12 11.75
CA ALA A 145 3.76 8.81 11.09
C ALA A 145 3.95 7.65 12.07
N LEU A 146 4.73 7.83 13.14
CA LEU A 146 4.96 6.81 14.15
C LEU A 146 3.71 6.65 15.05
N GLU A 147 3.12 7.74 15.50
CA GLU A 147 1.90 7.70 16.30
C GLU A 147 0.76 7.06 15.51
N TRP A 148 0.66 7.33 14.21
CA TRP A 148 -0.31 6.72 13.33
C TRP A 148 -0.09 5.22 13.13
N ALA A 149 1.15 4.78 13.02
CA ALA A 149 1.47 3.35 12.94
C ALA A 149 1.02 2.60 14.21
N ILE A 150 1.31 3.15 15.38
CA ILE A 150 0.91 2.60 16.68
C ILE A 150 -0.63 2.58 16.82
N GLU A 151 -1.31 3.64 16.39
CA GLU A 151 -2.78 3.70 16.41
C GLU A 151 -3.39 2.66 15.46
N GLY A 152 -2.81 2.50 14.26
CA GLY A 152 -3.25 1.52 13.29
C GLY A 152 -3.15 0.08 13.81
N GLU A 153 -2.03 -0.28 14.45
CA GLU A 153 -1.85 -1.57 15.12
C GLU A 153 -2.91 -1.78 16.22
N LYS A 154 -3.12 -0.80 17.10
CA LYS A 154 -4.15 -0.87 18.15
C LYS A 154 -5.56 -1.05 17.59
N ASN A 155 -5.84 -0.50 16.42
CA ASN A 155 -7.11 -0.65 15.71
C ASN A 155 -7.21 -1.98 14.94
N GLY A 156 -6.16 -2.81 14.94
CA GLY A 156 -6.19 -4.16 14.38
C GLY A 156 -5.67 -4.27 12.96
N ALA A 157 -4.84 -3.34 12.49
CA ALA A 157 -4.05 -3.56 11.29
C ALA A 157 -3.08 -4.71 11.53
N GLY A 158 -3.11 -5.75 10.67
CA GLY A 158 -2.21 -6.89 10.77
C GLY A 158 -0.83 -6.62 10.18
N GLU A 159 -0.75 -5.66 9.26
CA GLU A 159 0.51 -5.25 8.61
C GLU A 159 0.54 -3.76 8.33
N ILE A 160 1.74 -3.21 8.19
CA ILE A 160 1.98 -1.82 7.80
C ILE A 160 2.78 -1.77 6.51
N LEU A 161 2.22 -1.14 5.48
CA LEU A 161 2.90 -0.83 4.22
C LEU A 161 3.40 0.62 4.26
N LEU A 162 4.71 0.80 4.37
CA LEU A 162 5.32 2.09 4.61
C LEU A 162 5.99 2.65 3.35
N THR A 163 5.58 3.85 2.93
CA THR A 163 6.20 4.57 1.80
C THR A 163 6.87 5.85 2.30
N SER A 164 8.18 5.96 2.15
CA SER A 164 8.87 7.25 2.30
C SER A 164 8.75 8.05 1.01
N MET A 165 7.92 9.09 1.02
CA MET A 165 7.69 9.93 -0.16
C MET A 165 8.93 10.69 -0.63
N ASN A 166 9.92 10.84 0.24
CA ASN A 166 11.20 11.45 -0.11
C ASN A 166 12.18 10.46 -0.79
N ALA A 167 12.02 9.16 -0.53
CA ALA A 167 12.89 8.12 -1.08
C ALA A 167 12.26 7.40 -2.28
N ASP A 168 10.90 7.42 -2.41
CA ASP A 168 10.17 6.69 -3.45
C ASP A 168 10.61 7.08 -4.86
N GLY A 169 11.02 6.11 -5.67
CA GLY A 169 11.44 6.27 -7.06
C GLY A 169 12.82 6.92 -7.26
N THR A 170 13.53 7.28 -6.19
CA THR A 170 14.82 8.00 -6.28
C THR A 170 16.01 7.09 -6.56
N LYS A 171 15.88 5.78 -6.37
CA LYS A 171 16.96 4.76 -6.43
C LYS A 171 18.08 4.98 -5.39
N LEU A 172 17.83 5.75 -4.34
CA LEU A 172 18.77 5.98 -3.24
C LEU A 172 18.68 4.93 -2.12
N GLY A 173 17.79 3.94 -2.28
CA GLY A 173 17.52 2.91 -1.27
C GLY A 173 16.40 3.29 -0.30
N TYR A 174 16.20 2.41 0.69
CA TYR A 174 15.14 2.57 1.68
C TYR A 174 15.43 3.68 2.69
N ASP A 175 14.39 4.34 3.18
CA ASP A 175 14.47 5.25 4.32
C ASP A 175 14.61 4.43 5.61
N ILE A 176 15.87 4.06 5.92
CA ILE A 176 16.20 3.22 7.07
C ILE A 176 15.79 3.90 8.39
N GLU A 177 15.88 5.23 8.46
CA GLU A 177 15.50 5.99 9.65
C GLU A 177 14.02 5.81 9.96
N LEU A 178 13.16 6.05 8.99
CA LEU A 178 11.71 5.90 9.12
C LEU A 178 11.33 4.45 9.43
N THR A 179 11.85 3.51 8.65
CA THR A 179 11.57 2.07 8.82
C THR A 179 11.96 1.57 10.21
N SER A 180 13.18 1.94 10.66
CA SER A 180 13.68 1.54 11.98
C SER A 180 12.89 2.14 13.14
N LYS A 181 12.40 3.38 13.00
CA LYS A 181 11.55 4.02 14.01
C LYS A 181 10.24 3.27 14.19
N ILE A 182 9.58 2.96 13.09
CA ILE A 182 8.27 2.28 13.13
C ILE A 182 8.43 0.83 13.59
N SER A 183 9.35 0.06 13.01
CA SER A 183 9.51 -1.36 13.34
C SER A 183 9.95 -1.65 14.77
N LYS A 184 10.46 -0.67 15.50
CA LYS A 184 10.81 -0.80 16.93
C LYS A 184 9.62 -0.62 17.86
N GLU A 185 8.60 0.11 17.44
CA GLU A 185 7.48 0.52 18.28
C GLU A 185 6.19 -0.26 17.99
N VAL A 186 6.12 -0.93 16.83
CA VAL A 186 5.01 -1.82 16.49
C VAL A 186 5.46 -3.27 16.46
N SER A 187 4.59 -4.19 16.85
CA SER A 187 4.81 -5.63 16.78
C SER A 187 4.30 -6.26 15.48
N THR A 188 3.44 -5.55 14.76
CA THR A 188 2.97 -5.95 13.43
C THR A 188 4.11 -5.95 12.41
N VAL A 189 3.99 -6.82 11.42
CA VAL A 189 4.90 -6.83 10.27
C VAL A 189 4.84 -5.49 9.56
N SER A 190 5.99 -4.83 9.46
CA SER A 190 6.11 -3.60 8.68
C SER A 190 7.09 -3.83 7.53
N TYR A 191 6.68 -3.47 6.33
CA TYR A 191 7.51 -3.54 5.15
C TYR A 191 7.46 -2.21 4.39
N THR A 192 8.57 -1.87 3.75
CA THR A 192 8.66 -0.64 2.98
C THR A 192 8.39 -0.90 1.51
N HIS A 193 7.60 -0.01 0.93
CA HIS A 193 7.37 0.03 -0.50
C HIS A 193 8.43 0.95 -1.14
N LEU A 194 9.25 0.37 -2.01
CA LEU A 194 9.93 1.08 -3.08
C LEU A 194 9.29 0.64 -4.38
N ARG A 195 9.05 1.55 -5.29
CA ARG A 195 8.45 1.22 -6.58
C ARG A 195 9.29 0.17 -7.32
N ALA A 196 8.60 -0.71 -8.01
CA ALA A 196 9.09 -1.90 -8.73
C ALA A 196 10.27 -1.73 -9.70
N HIS A 197 10.84 -0.52 -9.84
CA HIS A 197 12.01 -0.27 -10.63
C HIS A 197 13.31 -0.53 -9.93
N GLU A 198 13.28 -0.66 -8.62
CA GLU A 198 14.48 -0.79 -7.81
C GLU A 198 14.83 -2.24 -7.58
N THR A 199 13.94 -3.14 -7.93
CA THR A 199 14.14 -4.59 -8.00
C THR A 199 14.50 -5.08 -9.39
N VAL A 200 15.31 -4.35 -10.14
CA VAL A 200 15.97 -4.94 -11.30
C VAL A 200 17.09 -5.80 -10.74
N VAL A 201 16.79 -7.08 -10.58
CA VAL A 201 17.84 -8.11 -10.51
C VAL A 201 18.57 -8.08 -11.85
N HIS A 202 19.83 -7.70 -11.82
CA HIS A 202 20.75 -7.84 -12.94
C HIS A 202 21.14 -9.30 -13.11
#